data_8d9da790c4efb8c2cad0d40a1da0ee8f
#
_entry.id   8d9da790c4efb8c2cad0d40a1da0ee8f
#
_cell.length_a   1.000
_cell.length_b   1.000
_cell.length_c   1.000
_cell.angle_alpha   90.00
_cell.angle_beta   90.00
_cell.angle_gamma   90.00
#
_symmetry.space_group_name_H-M   'P 1'
#
loop_
_entity.id
_entity.type
_entity.pdbx_description
1 polymer ?
#
loop_
_entity_poly.entity_id
_entity_poly.type
_entity_poly.pdbx_seq_one_letter_code
_entity_poly.pdbx_strand_id
1 'polypeptide(L)'
;MVRRIHRLGLLPEFGIAGYKNPRHKNDKLSAHELLQNANLFDPKKLKAQSAMDNIELNTNLTRYGIYIGLLRRGWEIKMIKAIQEKVILNEIKEISLNRIGGNIPKYFNDKQDCISEMMFYGCFEHPLKTNFVLSIFLPKNHDIMLDNNIYPNCAIKVFTHPKSEESEITSFTNMDLNRIYFEPYRKANSDDLSGLVTVGGELQLIQEEEYYYKNLEENGYLYLMSIDEDYYPDNLLNGNYPFNYGALYIYYKENKDNIDVVAGFWQHS
;
A
#
# COMPACT_ATOMS: atom_id res chain seq x y z
N MET A 1 -15.85 4.28 8.86
CA MET A 1 -15.73 5.43 7.93
C MET A 1 -16.22 6.73 8.55
N VAL A 2 -17.50 6.88 8.91
CA VAL A 2 -18.03 8.09 9.57
C VAL A 2 -17.28 8.41 10.89
N ARG A 3 -16.90 7.40 11.69
CA ARG A 3 -16.11 7.58 12.91
C ARG A 3 -14.71 8.12 12.67
N ARG A 4 -14.08 7.80 11.51
CA ARG A 4 -12.73 8.27 11.16
C ARG A 4 -12.75 9.73 10.69
N ILE A 5 -13.78 10.11 9.95
CA ILE A 5 -14.00 11.52 9.55
C ILE A 5 -14.22 12.39 10.79
N HIS A 6 -14.91 11.85 11.80
CA HIS A 6 -15.15 12.56 13.06
C HIS A 6 -13.89 12.70 13.93
N ARG A 7 -12.96 11.71 13.87
CA ARG A 7 -11.66 11.79 14.57
C ARG A 7 -10.73 12.85 13.99
N LEU A 8 -10.86 13.15 12.71
CA LEU A 8 -10.07 14.17 12.06
C LEU A 8 -10.55 15.60 12.34
N GLY A 9 -11.59 15.79 13.16
CA GLY A 9 -12.11 17.11 13.53
C GLY A 9 -12.68 17.93 12.38
N LEU A 10 -12.89 17.31 11.22
CA LEU A 10 -13.21 18.01 9.97
C LEU A 10 -14.67 18.45 9.86
N LEU A 11 -15.59 17.76 10.55
CA LEU A 11 -17.03 18.04 10.42
C LEU A 11 -17.53 19.24 11.24
N PRO A 12 -17.01 19.53 12.44
CA PRO A 12 -17.49 20.67 13.23
C PRO A 12 -16.99 22.04 12.72
N GLU A 13 -15.85 22.07 12.03
CA GLU A 13 -15.17 23.32 11.69
C GLU A 13 -15.65 23.91 10.34
N PHE A 14 -16.36 23.12 9.53
CA PHE A 14 -16.63 23.50 8.14
C PHE A 14 -17.96 24.18 7.89
N GLY A 15 -18.85 24.31 8.86
CA GLY A 15 -20.09 25.07 8.75
C GLY A 15 -20.81 24.96 7.41
N ILE A 16 -20.76 23.79 6.74
CA ILE A 16 -21.32 23.59 5.40
C ILE A 16 -22.84 23.72 5.53
N ALA A 17 -23.38 24.76 4.97
CA ALA A 17 -24.80 25.04 4.98
C ALA A 17 -25.56 23.83 4.40
N GLY A 18 -26.37 23.16 5.23
CA GLY A 18 -27.15 21.98 4.86
C GLY A 18 -26.65 20.65 5.43
N TYR A 19 -25.46 20.57 6.00
CA TYR A 19 -24.99 19.34 6.65
C TYR A 19 -25.47 19.27 8.08
N LYS A 20 -26.49 18.46 8.36
CA LYS A 20 -26.90 18.14 9.73
C LYS A 20 -25.88 17.16 10.32
N ASN A 21 -25.11 17.61 11.30
CA ASN A 21 -24.22 16.76 12.09
C ASN A 21 -25.02 15.56 12.63
N PRO A 22 -24.72 14.33 12.22
CA PRO A 22 -25.47 13.16 12.69
C PRO A 22 -25.07 12.85 14.13
N ARG A 23 -25.66 13.55 15.08
CA ARG A 23 -25.52 13.26 16.53
C ARG A 23 -26.31 12.02 16.98
N HIS A 24 -27.02 11.37 16.09
CA HIS A 24 -27.81 10.19 16.41
C HIS A 24 -27.13 8.90 15.94
N LYS A 25 -27.03 7.97 16.86
CA LYS A 25 -26.29 6.70 16.82
C LYS A 25 -26.66 5.72 15.69
N ASN A 26 -27.65 6.04 14.84
CA ASN A 26 -28.22 5.08 13.87
C ASN A 26 -28.23 5.53 12.42
N ASP A 27 -27.78 6.74 12.08
CA ASP A 27 -27.79 7.21 10.69
C ASP A 27 -26.47 6.83 10.01
N LYS A 28 -26.37 5.58 9.59
CA LYS A 28 -25.38 5.18 8.58
C LYS A 28 -25.86 5.73 7.25
N LEU A 29 -25.31 6.86 6.80
CA LEU A 29 -25.50 7.29 5.43
C LEU A 29 -25.10 6.16 4.48
N SER A 30 -25.96 5.81 3.56
CA SER A 30 -25.66 4.83 2.54
C SER A 30 -24.52 5.36 1.66
N ALA A 31 -23.79 4.46 1.03
CA ALA A 31 -22.75 4.83 0.07
C ALA A 31 -23.29 5.73 -1.07
N HIS A 32 -24.57 5.57 -1.40
CA HIS A 32 -25.26 6.35 -2.41
C HIS A 32 -25.49 7.80 -1.95
N GLU A 33 -25.88 8.01 -0.70
CA GLU A 33 -26.04 9.35 -0.11
C GLU A 33 -24.71 10.06 0.05
N LEU A 34 -23.62 9.32 0.38
CA LEU A 34 -22.26 9.89 0.40
C LEU A 34 -21.80 10.32 -0.99
N LEU A 35 -22.12 9.54 -2.03
CA LEU A 35 -21.81 9.87 -3.42
C LEU A 35 -22.67 11.05 -3.94
N GLN A 36 -23.94 11.11 -3.57
CA GLN A 36 -24.79 12.24 -3.91
C GLN A 36 -24.31 13.52 -3.21
N ASN A 37 -23.90 13.42 -1.95
CA ASN A 37 -23.30 14.54 -1.22
C ASN A 37 -21.95 14.95 -1.80
N ALA A 38 -21.12 14.01 -2.25
CA ALA A 38 -19.87 14.32 -2.96
C ALA A 38 -20.11 15.02 -4.32
N ASN A 39 -21.18 14.67 -5.03
CA ASN A 39 -21.58 15.35 -6.27
C ASN A 39 -22.18 16.75 -6.05
N LEU A 40 -22.62 17.06 -4.83
CA LEU A 40 -23.05 18.40 -4.44
C LEU A 40 -21.87 19.38 -4.23
N PHE A 41 -20.65 18.87 -4.11
CA PHE A 41 -19.46 19.69 -4.06
C PHE A 41 -19.03 20.09 -5.49
N ASP A 42 -19.59 21.19 -5.99
CA ASP A 42 -19.08 21.83 -7.19
C ASP A 42 -17.62 22.28 -6.91
N PRO A 43 -16.63 21.72 -7.65
CA PRO A 43 -15.21 22.06 -7.43
C PRO A 43 -14.92 23.58 -7.53
N LYS A 44 -15.75 24.31 -8.30
CA LYS A 44 -15.65 25.78 -8.41
C LYS A 44 -16.16 26.49 -7.15
N LYS A 45 -17.20 25.98 -6.51
CA LYS A 45 -17.70 26.55 -5.25
C LYS A 45 -16.78 26.25 -4.08
N LEU A 46 -16.23 25.04 -4.00
CA LEU A 46 -15.21 24.67 -3.02
C LEU A 46 -13.96 25.56 -3.16
N LYS A 47 -13.52 25.80 -4.40
CA LYS A 47 -12.37 26.64 -4.69
C LYS A 47 -12.57 28.11 -4.22
N ALA A 48 -13.79 28.63 -4.32
CA ALA A 48 -14.13 29.97 -3.86
C ALA A 48 -14.20 30.03 -2.32
N GLN A 49 -14.75 29.03 -1.65
CA GLN A 49 -14.89 29.00 -0.20
C GLN A 49 -13.57 28.72 0.51
N SER A 50 -12.78 27.81 -0.03
CA SER A 50 -11.48 27.47 0.51
C SER A 50 -10.43 28.58 0.34
N ALA A 51 -10.57 29.41 -0.70
CA ALA A 51 -9.72 30.59 -0.85
C ALA A 51 -9.96 31.64 0.25
N MET A 52 -11.14 31.63 0.88
CA MET A 52 -11.45 32.51 2.00
C MET A 52 -10.92 32.01 3.36
N ASP A 53 -10.85 30.69 3.55
CA ASP A 53 -10.68 30.10 4.90
C ASP A 53 -9.30 29.46 5.15
N ASN A 54 -8.39 29.38 4.18
CA ASN A 54 -7.05 28.76 4.30
C ASN A 54 -7.07 27.31 4.83
N ILE A 55 -8.05 26.50 4.43
CA ILE A 55 -8.32 25.18 5.01
C ILE A 55 -7.92 24.04 4.08
N GLU A 56 -7.35 23.00 4.66
CA GLU A 56 -7.01 21.73 3.98
C GLU A 56 -8.00 20.63 4.33
N LEU A 57 -8.51 19.95 3.31
CA LEU A 57 -9.34 18.76 3.46
C LEU A 57 -8.61 17.57 2.86
N ASN A 58 -8.45 16.53 3.65
CA ASN A 58 -8.01 15.23 3.16
C ASN A 58 -9.11 14.21 3.46
N THR A 59 -9.85 13.78 2.44
CA THR A 59 -10.90 12.78 2.59
C THR A 59 -10.59 11.56 1.77
N ASN A 60 -10.54 10.41 2.43
CA ASN A 60 -10.30 9.12 1.81
C ASN A 60 -11.64 8.39 1.63
N LEU A 61 -12.04 8.17 0.37
CA LEU A 61 -13.22 7.38 0.00
C LEU A 61 -12.76 6.05 -0.63
N THR A 62 -12.05 5.24 0.15
CA THR A 62 -11.35 4.04 -0.32
C THR A 62 -12.26 3.01 -1.00
N ARG A 63 -13.48 2.82 -0.54
CA ARG A 63 -14.43 1.86 -1.15
C ARG A 63 -14.85 2.19 -2.59
N TYR A 64 -14.66 3.43 -3.04
CA TYR A 64 -15.12 3.90 -4.37
C TYR A 64 -14.00 4.41 -5.24
N GLY A 65 -12.78 4.26 -4.79
CA GLY A 65 -11.65 4.59 -5.62
C GLY A 65 -11.38 6.09 -5.79
N ILE A 66 -11.83 6.96 -4.89
CA ILE A 66 -11.63 8.41 -4.99
C ILE A 66 -10.96 8.92 -3.71
N TYR A 67 -9.77 9.46 -3.86
CA TYR A 67 -9.07 10.23 -2.86
C TYR A 67 -9.24 11.72 -3.15
N ILE A 68 -9.72 12.49 -2.20
CA ILE A 68 -9.71 13.94 -2.26
C ILE A 68 -8.76 14.45 -1.18
N GLY A 69 -7.56 14.82 -1.57
CA GLY A 69 -6.60 15.45 -0.67
C GLY A 69 -6.62 16.97 -0.83
N LEU A 70 -6.79 17.68 0.27
CA LEU A 70 -6.68 19.13 0.35
C LEU A 70 -5.45 19.48 1.20
N LEU A 71 -4.40 20.04 0.59
CA LEU A 71 -3.16 20.38 1.26
C LEU A 71 -3.04 21.91 1.52
N ARG A 72 -2.47 22.25 2.68
CA ARG A 72 -2.17 23.64 3.12
C ARG A 72 -1.01 24.25 2.34
N ARG A 73 -1.18 24.77 1.23
CA ARG A 73 -0.31 25.70 0.46
C ARG A 73 -0.53 25.53 -1.03
N GLY A 74 -1.41 26.32 -1.59
CA GLY A 74 -1.60 26.39 -3.05
C GLY A 74 -2.50 25.26 -3.57
N TRP A 75 -3.73 25.44 -3.43
CA TRP A 75 -4.92 24.69 -3.78
C TRP A 75 -4.86 24.01 -5.14
N GLU A 76 -4.41 22.76 -5.16
CA GLU A 76 -4.77 21.80 -6.20
C GLU A 76 -5.59 20.71 -5.57
N ILE A 77 -6.87 20.63 -5.93
CA ILE A 77 -7.66 19.43 -5.67
C ILE A 77 -7.12 18.36 -6.60
N LYS A 78 -6.19 17.56 -6.12
CA LYS A 78 -5.73 16.38 -6.83
C LYS A 78 -6.72 15.27 -6.52
N MET A 79 -7.56 14.92 -7.49
CA MET A 79 -8.27 13.65 -7.42
C MET A 79 -7.23 12.54 -7.61
N ILE A 80 -6.79 11.96 -6.53
CA ILE A 80 -5.94 10.78 -6.58
C ILE A 80 -6.89 9.62 -6.93
N LYS A 81 -6.71 9.08 -8.12
CA LYS A 81 -7.45 7.89 -8.54
C LYS A 81 -7.10 6.76 -7.59
N ALA A 82 -8.06 6.34 -6.77
CA ALA A 82 -7.80 5.23 -5.86
C ALA A 82 -7.47 3.99 -6.67
N ILE A 83 -6.53 3.23 -6.13
CA ILE A 83 -6.13 1.96 -6.68
C ILE A 83 -7.31 1.02 -6.58
N GLN A 84 -7.68 0.41 -7.70
CA GLN A 84 -8.68 -0.65 -7.68
C GLN A 84 -8.19 -1.77 -6.78
N GLU A 85 -9.00 -2.13 -5.81
CA GLU A 85 -8.69 -3.23 -4.89
C GLU A 85 -8.51 -4.54 -5.65
N LYS A 86 -7.35 -5.17 -5.47
CA LYS A 86 -6.96 -6.42 -6.11
C LYS A 86 -6.32 -7.33 -5.08
N VAL A 87 -6.35 -8.62 -5.37
CA VAL A 87 -5.82 -9.65 -4.46
C VAL A 87 -5.12 -10.75 -5.23
N ILE A 88 -4.11 -11.35 -4.59
CA ILE A 88 -3.51 -12.64 -4.95
C ILE A 88 -3.79 -13.60 -3.79
N LEU A 89 -4.38 -14.75 -4.07
CA LEU A 89 -4.73 -15.74 -3.04
C LEU A 89 -4.00 -17.07 -3.24
N ASN A 90 -3.79 -17.49 -4.50
CA ASN A 90 -3.45 -18.88 -4.80
C ASN A 90 -2.07 -19.02 -5.43
N GLU A 91 -1.38 -20.08 -5.03
CA GLU A 91 -0.22 -20.56 -5.75
C GLU A 91 -0.62 -21.18 -7.09
N ILE A 92 0.28 -21.14 -8.05
CA ILE A 92 0.15 -21.78 -9.35
C ILE A 92 1.42 -22.55 -9.71
N LYS A 93 1.29 -23.55 -10.60
CA LYS A 93 2.43 -24.36 -11.07
C LYS A 93 3.17 -23.71 -12.24
N GLU A 94 2.49 -22.87 -12.99
CA GLU A 94 3.04 -22.16 -14.15
C GLU A 94 3.97 -21.04 -13.69
N ILE A 95 5.00 -20.77 -14.52
CA ILE A 95 5.91 -19.65 -14.24
C ILE A 95 5.14 -18.35 -14.32
N SER A 96 5.25 -17.54 -13.27
CA SER A 96 4.61 -16.23 -13.14
C SER A 96 5.64 -15.16 -12.73
N LEU A 97 5.30 -13.91 -12.98
CA LEU A 97 6.06 -12.76 -12.46
C LEU A 97 5.83 -12.56 -10.96
N ASN A 98 4.65 -12.98 -10.48
CA ASN A 98 4.32 -12.96 -9.06
C ASN A 98 4.92 -14.21 -8.41
N ARG A 99 5.95 -14.02 -7.61
CA ARG A 99 6.61 -15.13 -6.92
C ARG A 99 7.26 -14.69 -5.60
N ILE A 100 7.35 -15.62 -4.68
CA ILE A 100 8.19 -15.52 -3.49
C ILE A 100 9.30 -16.58 -3.63
N GLY A 101 10.49 -16.28 -3.11
CA GLY A 101 11.68 -17.13 -3.20
C GLY A 101 12.28 -17.23 -4.60
N GLY A 102 13.25 -18.15 -4.73
CA GLY A 102 14.06 -18.30 -5.95
C GLY A 102 15.16 -17.25 -6.08
N ASN A 103 15.73 -17.13 -7.28
CA ASN A 103 16.85 -16.23 -7.54
C ASN A 103 16.37 -14.81 -7.89
N ILE A 104 17.28 -13.85 -7.84
CA ILE A 104 17.02 -12.47 -8.23
C ILE A 104 16.60 -12.36 -9.71
N PRO A 105 15.82 -11.34 -10.11
CA PRO A 105 15.61 -11.02 -11.52
C PRO A 105 16.93 -10.65 -12.23
N LYS A 106 17.08 -11.02 -13.52
CA LYS A 106 18.26 -10.67 -14.35
C LYS A 106 18.56 -9.17 -14.38
N TYR A 107 17.57 -8.33 -14.13
CA TYR A 107 17.74 -6.87 -13.99
C TYR A 107 18.84 -6.49 -13.00
N PHE A 108 19.11 -7.33 -11.98
CA PHE A 108 20.10 -7.05 -10.94
C PHE A 108 21.48 -7.65 -11.23
N ASN A 109 21.69 -8.37 -12.36
CA ASN A 109 22.97 -8.98 -12.65
C ASN A 109 24.14 -7.99 -12.63
N ASP A 110 23.91 -6.78 -13.15
CA ASP A 110 24.91 -5.70 -13.23
C ASP A 110 24.72 -4.66 -12.10
N LYS A 111 23.88 -4.95 -11.11
CA LYS A 111 23.51 -4.02 -10.01
C LYS A 111 23.64 -4.66 -8.64
N GLN A 112 24.50 -5.67 -8.51
CA GLN A 112 24.64 -6.43 -7.25
C GLN A 112 25.07 -5.58 -6.06
N ASP A 113 25.79 -4.49 -6.30
CA ASP A 113 26.25 -3.59 -5.23
C ASP A 113 25.08 -2.98 -4.45
N CYS A 114 23.94 -2.70 -5.12
CA CYS A 114 22.77 -2.11 -4.46
C CYS A 114 22.00 -3.10 -3.55
N ILE A 115 22.29 -4.40 -3.66
CA ILE A 115 21.67 -5.49 -2.92
C ILE A 115 22.69 -6.38 -2.16
N SER A 116 23.95 -5.94 -2.01
CA SER A 116 25.05 -6.76 -1.50
C SER A 116 24.79 -7.38 -0.14
N GLU A 117 24.13 -6.64 0.76
CA GLU A 117 23.79 -7.09 2.12
C GLU A 117 22.32 -7.55 2.24
N MET A 118 21.72 -7.95 1.11
CA MET A 118 20.31 -8.31 1.05
C MET A 118 20.13 -9.75 0.57
N MET A 119 18.96 -10.32 0.91
CA MET A 119 18.43 -11.56 0.36
C MET A 119 17.14 -11.25 -0.41
N PHE A 120 16.95 -11.95 -1.52
CA PHE A 120 15.75 -11.78 -2.33
C PHE A 120 14.56 -12.43 -1.63
N TYR A 121 13.49 -11.64 -1.45
CA TYR A 121 12.24 -12.16 -0.91
C TYR A 121 11.28 -12.58 -2.01
N GLY A 122 11.00 -11.68 -2.95
CA GLY A 122 10.00 -11.95 -3.99
C GLY A 122 9.89 -10.84 -5.03
N CYS A 123 9.10 -11.13 -6.04
CA CYS A 123 8.82 -10.21 -7.14
C CYS A 123 7.33 -10.24 -7.46
N PHE A 124 6.71 -9.07 -7.65
CA PHE A 124 5.29 -8.93 -7.97
C PHE A 124 5.09 -7.92 -9.11
N GLU A 125 4.09 -8.14 -9.94
CA GLU A 125 3.70 -7.14 -10.94
C GLU A 125 3.39 -5.81 -10.26
N HIS A 126 3.86 -4.71 -10.87
CA HIS A 126 3.61 -3.39 -10.33
C HIS A 126 2.13 -3.02 -10.52
N PRO A 127 1.37 -2.79 -9.42
CA PRO A 127 -0.08 -2.58 -9.52
C PRO A 127 -0.51 -1.38 -10.36
N LEU A 128 0.37 -0.35 -10.46
CA LEU A 128 0.09 0.94 -11.11
C LEU A 128 0.83 1.11 -12.44
N LYS A 129 1.86 0.31 -12.71
CA LYS A 129 2.75 0.54 -13.85
C LYS A 129 2.90 -0.72 -14.69
N THR A 130 2.24 -0.75 -15.83
CA THR A 130 2.31 -1.89 -16.78
C THR A 130 3.76 -2.15 -17.21
N ASN A 131 4.13 -3.42 -17.38
CA ASN A 131 5.47 -3.89 -17.76
C ASN A 131 6.57 -3.62 -16.72
N PHE A 132 6.20 -3.25 -15.49
CA PHE A 132 7.11 -3.13 -14.37
C PHE A 132 6.76 -4.15 -13.27
N VAL A 133 7.73 -4.41 -12.44
CA VAL A 133 7.60 -5.27 -11.27
C VAL A 133 8.21 -4.58 -10.05
N LEU A 134 7.78 -5.04 -8.88
CA LEU A 134 8.35 -4.70 -7.58
C LEU A 134 9.16 -5.89 -7.11
N SER A 135 10.48 -5.74 -6.98
CA SER A 135 11.35 -6.71 -6.32
C SER A 135 11.64 -6.30 -4.90
N ILE A 136 11.45 -7.22 -3.98
CA ILE A 136 11.55 -7.02 -2.54
C ILE A 136 12.77 -7.77 -2.03
N PHE A 137 13.57 -7.09 -1.22
CA PHE A 137 14.78 -7.62 -0.61
C PHE A 137 14.77 -7.38 0.88
N LEU A 138 15.14 -8.40 1.63
CA LEU A 138 15.29 -8.36 3.08
C LEU A 138 16.78 -8.26 3.47
N PRO A 139 17.15 -7.57 4.54
CA PRO A 139 18.50 -7.63 5.07
C PRO A 139 18.93 -9.08 5.38
N LYS A 140 20.19 -9.42 5.10
CA LYS A 140 20.77 -10.72 5.52
C LYS A 140 20.80 -10.88 7.05
N ASN A 141 20.98 -9.78 7.76
CA ASN A 141 20.94 -9.76 9.21
C ASN A 141 19.53 -9.35 9.67
N HIS A 142 18.84 -10.30 10.32
CA HIS A 142 17.47 -10.09 10.82
C HIS A 142 17.38 -9.02 11.92
N ASP A 143 18.43 -8.84 12.74
CA ASP A 143 18.44 -7.79 13.78
C ASP A 143 18.34 -6.39 13.15
N ILE A 144 19.00 -6.18 12.00
CA ILE A 144 18.87 -4.91 11.25
C ILE A 144 17.42 -4.68 10.81
N MET A 145 16.72 -5.74 10.44
CA MET A 145 15.32 -5.66 10.03
C MET A 145 14.39 -5.35 11.21
N LEU A 146 14.69 -5.91 12.40
CA LEU A 146 13.96 -5.64 13.64
C LEU A 146 14.16 -4.19 14.12
N ASP A 147 15.42 -3.73 14.15
CA ASP A 147 15.79 -2.39 14.62
C ASP A 147 15.28 -1.29 13.67
N ASN A 148 15.08 -1.62 12.39
CA ASN A 148 14.70 -0.69 11.33
C ASN A 148 13.47 -1.21 10.58
N ASN A 149 12.34 -1.25 11.25
CA ASN A 149 11.10 -1.81 10.71
C ASN A 149 10.09 -0.76 10.20
N ILE A 150 10.38 0.55 10.35
CA ILE A 150 9.47 1.64 10.03
C ILE A 150 10.16 2.71 9.18
N TYR A 151 9.42 3.25 8.18
CA TYR A 151 9.84 4.41 7.37
C TYR A 151 10.18 5.64 8.26
N PRO A 152 11.26 6.40 7.94
CA PRO A 152 12.10 6.30 6.76
C PRO A 152 13.24 5.28 6.86
N ASN A 153 13.41 4.66 8.01
CA ASN A 153 14.53 3.76 8.29
C ASN A 153 14.20 2.28 8.00
N CYS A 154 13.07 1.98 7.35
CA CYS A 154 12.74 0.60 7.02
C CYS A 154 13.87 -0.04 6.21
N ALA A 155 14.45 -1.12 6.77
CA ALA A 155 15.61 -1.79 6.19
C ALA A 155 15.27 -2.65 4.97
N ILE A 156 13.99 -3.01 4.80
CA ILE A 156 13.50 -3.72 3.61
C ILE A 156 13.58 -2.80 2.41
N LYS A 157 14.06 -3.32 1.28
CA LYS A 157 14.17 -2.57 0.04
C LYS A 157 13.16 -3.05 -1.00
N VAL A 158 12.49 -2.09 -1.63
CA VAL A 158 11.58 -2.34 -2.76
C VAL A 158 12.12 -1.62 -3.98
N PHE A 159 12.33 -2.37 -5.06
CA PHE A 159 12.86 -1.83 -6.31
C PHE A 159 11.81 -1.96 -7.40
N THR A 160 11.44 -0.85 -8.02
CA THR A 160 10.63 -0.82 -9.24
C THR A 160 11.54 -0.95 -10.46
N HIS A 161 11.31 -1.97 -11.29
CA HIS A 161 12.10 -2.16 -12.52
C HIS A 161 11.28 -2.82 -13.63
N PRO A 162 11.73 -2.75 -14.90
CA PRO A 162 11.10 -3.48 -16.00
C PRO A 162 11.05 -4.99 -15.72
N LYS A 163 10.02 -5.66 -16.24
CA LYS A 163 9.92 -7.12 -16.19
C LYS A 163 11.20 -7.76 -16.73
N SER A 164 11.72 -8.74 -16.03
CA SER A 164 12.87 -9.52 -16.46
C SER A 164 12.76 -10.95 -15.95
N GLU A 165 13.41 -11.86 -16.65
CA GLU A 165 13.49 -13.27 -16.25
C GLU A 165 14.29 -13.44 -14.96
N GLU A 166 14.16 -14.60 -14.34
CA GLU A 166 14.97 -15.02 -13.20
C GLU A 166 16.44 -15.23 -13.62
N SER A 167 17.36 -14.83 -12.76
CA SER A 167 18.81 -14.99 -12.93
C SER A 167 19.27 -16.38 -12.51
N GLU A 168 20.46 -16.78 -12.96
CA GLU A 168 21.17 -17.96 -12.47
C GLU A 168 22.00 -17.66 -11.20
N ILE A 169 22.08 -16.39 -10.79
CA ILE A 169 22.84 -15.97 -9.60
C ILE A 169 22.11 -16.39 -8.34
N THR A 170 22.74 -17.21 -7.52
CA THR A 170 22.18 -17.78 -6.28
C THR A 170 22.65 -17.08 -5.00
N SER A 171 23.63 -16.19 -5.07
CA SER A 171 24.25 -15.54 -3.89
C SER A 171 23.29 -14.64 -3.10
N PHE A 172 22.15 -14.31 -3.65
CA PHE A 172 21.10 -13.50 -3.03
C PHE A 172 19.82 -14.28 -2.74
N THR A 173 19.81 -15.59 -3.02
CA THR A 173 18.65 -16.45 -2.76
C THR A 173 18.43 -16.56 -1.25
N ASN A 174 17.19 -16.32 -0.82
CA ASN A 174 16.79 -16.59 0.56
C ASN A 174 16.52 -18.09 0.70
N MET A 175 17.36 -18.78 1.46
CA MET A 175 17.27 -20.24 1.65
C MET A 175 16.13 -20.67 2.57
N ASP A 176 15.55 -19.73 3.32
CA ASP A 176 14.37 -19.99 4.17
C ASP A 176 13.08 -20.04 3.36
N LEU A 177 13.13 -19.66 2.07
CA LEU A 177 11.97 -19.61 1.20
C LEU A 177 12.12 -20.53 -0.02
N ASN A 178 11.14 -21.40 -0.23
CA ASN A 178 10.99 -22.10 -1.49
C ASN A 178 10.48 -21.14 -2.58
N ARG A 179 10.85 -21.42 -3.83
CA ARG A 179 10.32 -20.70 -4.97
C ARG A 179 8.89 -21.13 -5.26
N ILE A 180 7.94 -20.23 -5.06
CA ILE A 180 6.52 -20.46 -5.37
C ILE A 180 6.02 -19.32 -6.25
N TYR A 181 5.27 -19.70 -7.29
CA TYR A 181 4.62 -18.77 -8.22
C TYR A 181 3.15 -18.61 -7.83
N PHE A 182 2.64 -17.39 -8.04
CA PHE A 182 1.28 -17.03 -7.70
C PHE A 182 0.53 -16.52 -8.93
N GLU A 183 -0.79 -16.60 -8.85
CA GLU A 183 -1.70 -16.10 -9.87
C GLU A 183 -1.50 -14.59 -10.13
N PRO A 184 -1.90 -14.07 -11.31
CA PRO A 184 -1.99 -12.62 -11.52
C PRO A 184 -2.98 -11.99 -10.56
N TYR A 185 -2.85 -10.67 -10.33
CA TYR A 185 -3.84 -9.93 -9.56
C TYR A 185 -5.24 -10.11 -10.11
N ARG A 186 -6.17 -10.51 -9.28
CA ARG A 186 -7.60 -10.48 -9.59
C ARG A 186 -8.30 -9.38 -8.82
N LYS A 187 -9.45 -8.92 -9.33
CA LYS A 187 -10.29 -7.98 -8.59
C LYS A 187 -10.75 -8.64 -7.29
N ALA A 188 -10.61 -7.93 -6.16
CA ALA A 188 -11.17 -8.37 -4.91
C ALA A 188 -12.71 -8.39 -4.97
N ASN A 189 -13.32 -9.45 -4.46
CA ASN A 189 -14.75 -9.54 -4.26
C ASN A 189 -15.09 -9.05 -2.84
N SER A 190 -16.39 -8.88 -2.55
CA SER A 190 -16.85 -8.43 -1.23
C SER A 190 -16.42 -9.34 -0.07
N ASP A 191 -16.16 -10.61 -0.36
CA ASP A 191 -15.78 -11.63 0.62
C ASP A 191 -14.27 -11.80 0.75
N ASP A 192 -13.48 -11.22 -0.18
CA ASP A 192 -12.02 -11.23 -0.16
C ASP A 192 -11.52 -9.97 0.56
N LEU A 193 -11.55 -9.96 1.87
CA LEU A 193 -11.08 -8.82 2.67
C LEU A 193 -9.56 -8.74 2.74
N SER A 194 -8.88 -9.87 2.53
CA SER A 194 -7.42 -10.01 2.57
C SER A 194 -6.97 -11.24 1.78
N GLY A 195 -5.69 -11.33 1.51
CA GLY A 195 -5.04 -12.44 0.80
C GLY A 195 -3.54 -12.38 0.96
N LEU A 196 -2.80 -13.28 0.33
CA LEU A 196 -1.34 -13.25 0.32
C LEU A 196 -0.80 -11.85 -0.05
N VAL A 197 -1.38 -11.27 -1.10
CA VAL A 197 -1.11 -9.88 -1.48
C VAL A 197 -2.44 -9.17 -1.62
N THR A 198 -2.60 -8.06 -0.90
CA THR A 198 -3.75 -7.16 -1.03
C THR A 198 -3.27 -5.81 -1.55
N VAL A 199 -3.86 -5.33 -2.65
CA VAL A 199 -3.52 -4.06 -3.31
C VAL A 199 -4.65 -3.07 -3.11
N GLY A 200 -4.34 -1.87 -2.67
CA GLY A 200 -5.34 -0.81 -2.43
C GLY A 200 -6.30 -1.17 -1.30
N GLY A 201 -7.51 -0.61 -1.36
CA GLY A 201 -8.52 -0.82 -0.34
C GLY A 201 -8.20 -0.12 0.99
N GLU A 202 -8.81 -0.60 2.06
CA GLU A 202 -8.59 -0.08 3.41
C GLU A 202 -7.36 -0.77 4.02
N LEU A 203 -6.45 0.03 4.59
CA LEU A 203 -5.27 -0.48 5.29
C LEU A 203 -5.71 -1.34 6.48
N GLN A 204 -5.38 -2.63 6.43
CA GLN A 204 -5.61 -3.57 7.50
C GLN A 204 -4.30 -3.73 8.28
N LEU A 205 -4.28 -3.29 9.53
CA LEU A 205 -3.10 -3.36 10.40
C LEU A 205 -3.25 -4.52 11.37
N ILE A 206 -2.15 -5.24 11.62
CA ILE A 206 -2.06 -6.22 12.71
C ILE A 206 -2.06 -5.45 14.05
N GLN A 207 -1.30 -4.37 14.13
CA GLN A 207 -1.21 -3.48 15.28
C GLN A 207 -1.76 -2.10 14.90
N GLU A 208 -2.89 -1.70 15.49
CA GLU A 208 -3.59 -0.44 15.15
C GLU A 208 -2.91 0.80 15.74
N GLU A 209 -1.64 1.02 15.41
CA GLU A 209 -0.84 2.13 15.94
C GLU A 209 -0.50 3.13 14.84
N GLU A 210 -0.86 4.40 15.03
CA GLU A 210 -0.68 5.47 14.02
C GLU A 210 0.80 5.74 13.70
N TYR A 211 1.72 5.47 14.61
CA TYR A 211 3.15 5.74 14.41
C TYR A 211 3.77 4.94 13.26
N TYR A 212 3.18 3.80 12.87
CA TYR A 212 3.66 3.03 11.73
C TYR A 212 3.53 3.78 10.40
N TYR A 213 2.41 4.46 10.17
CA TYR A 213 2.10 5.05 8.86
C TYR A 213 2.06 6.59 8.85
N LYS A 214 2.02 7.25 9.99
CA LYS A 214 1.88 8.71 10.09
C LYS A 214 2.96 9.46 9.31
N ASN A 215 4.22 9.05 9.46
CA ASN A 215 5.36 9.66 8.77
C ASN A 215 5.27 9.51 7.25
N LEU A 216 4.74 8.38 6.77
CA LEU A 216 4.50 8.14 5.34
C LEU A 216 3.44 9.09 4.80
N GLU A 217 2.30 9.21 5.49
CA GLU A 217 1.22 10.13 5.11
C GLU A 217 1.68 11.59 5.13
N GLU A 218 2.42 12.03 6.15
CA GLU A 218 3.00 13.38 6.25
C GLU A 218 3.98 13.67 5.12
N ASN A 219 4.68 12.66 4.60
CA ASN A 219 5.56 12.76 3.44
C ASN A 219 4.85 12.56 2.10
N GLY A 220 3.52 12.38 2.10
CA GLY A 220 2.69 12.26 0.91
C GLY A 220 2.74 10.90 0.24
N TYR A 221 3.15 9.86 0.97
CA TYR A 221 3.02 8.47 0.53
C TYR A 221 1.61 7.94 0.80
N LEU A 222 1.14 7.08 -0.08
CA LEU A 222 -0.15 6.41 -0.02
C LEU A 222 0.07 4.91 0.07
N TYR A 223 -0.82 4.22 0.76
CA TYR A 223 -0.81 2.76 0.83
C TYR A 223 -0.97 2.16 -0.57
N LEU A 224 -0.06 1.27 -0.94
CA LEU A 224 -0.07 0.55 -2.21
C LEU A 224 -0.59 -0.86 -2.04
N MET A 225 0.08 -1.64 -1.20
CA MET A 225 -0.22 -3.06 -1.02
C MET A 225 0.38 -3.59 0.30
N SER A 226 -0.16 -4.72 0.75
CA SER A 226 0.43 -5.54 1.81
C SER A 226 0.71 -6.96 1.33
N ILE A 227 1.66 -7.62 1.99
CA ILE A 227 1.97 -9.03 1.85
C ILE A 227 1.85 -9.64 3.24
N ASP A 228 0.97 -10.62 3.39
CA ASP A 228 0.57 -11.17 4.68
C ASP A 228 0.97 -12.65 4.79
N GLU A 229 1.73 -12.97 5.84
CA GLU A 229 2.25 -14.32 6.07
C GLU A 229 1.19 -15.33 6.50
N ASP A 230 0.04 -14.88 6.99
CA ASP A 230 -1.08 -15.76 7.33
C ASP A 230 -1.63 -16.51 6.11
N TYR A 231 -1.34 -16.02 4.90
CA TYR A 231 -1.75 -16.62 3.63
C TYR A 231 -0.63 -17.38 2.91
N TYR A 232 0.48 -17.66 3.59
CA TYR A 232 1.55 -18.43 2.98
C TYR A 232 1.11 -19.89 2.72
N PRO A 233 1.39 -20.42 1.51
CA PRO A 233 1.21 -21.86 1.27
C PRO A 233 2.14 -22.68 2.17
N ASP A 234 1.69 -23.84 2.60
CA ASP A 234 2.41 -24.74 3.52
C ASP A 234 3.83 -25.10 3.07
N ASN A 235 4.06 -25.10 1.75
CA ASN A 235 5.33 -25.48 1.13
C ASN A 235 6.26 -24.29 0.86
N LEU A 236 5.90 -23.07 1.25
CA LEU A 236 6.72 -21.87 1.00
C LEU A 236 7.93 -21.80 1.91
N LEU A 237 7.77 -22.14 3.18
CA LEU A 237 8.81 -21.98 4.20
C LEU A 237 9.71 -23.20 4.33
N ASN A 238 11.03 -22.96 4.34
CA ASN A 238 12.05 -23.92 4.80
C ASN A 238 12.63 -23.55 6.16
N GLY A 239 12.40 -22.32 6.61
CA GLY A 239 12.96 -21.75 7.83
C GLY A 239 11.93 -20.91 8.58
N ASN A 240 12.38 -19.76 9.06
CA ASN A 240 11.53 -18.87 9.85
C ASN A 240 10.65 -17.97 8.96
N TYR A 241 9.55 -17.52 9.52
CA TYR A 241 8.71 -16.49 8.93
C TYR A 241 9.49 -15.17 8.86
N PRO A 242 9.67 -14.57 7.67
CA PRO A 242 10.41 -13.32 7.52
C PRO A 242 9.89 -12.16 8.38
N PHE A 243 8.59 -12.08 8.59
CA PHE A 243 7.92 -11.02 9.35
C PHE A 243 7.38 -11.51 10.70
N ASN A 244 7.86 -12.65 11.21
CA ASN A 244 7.44 -13.24 12.50
C ASN A 244 5.91 -13.41 12.61
N TYR A 245 5.31 -14.11 11.64
CA TYR A 245 3.85 -14.27 11.48
C TYR A 245 3.13 -12.94 11.27
N GLY A 246 3.71 -12.09 10.46
CA GLY A 246 3.26 -10.73 10.27
C GLY A 246 2.99 -10.34 8.83
N ALA A 247 3.05 -9.04 8.57
CA ALA A 247 2.80 -8.49 7.24
C ALA A 247 3.76 -7.35 6.89
N LEU A 248 4.12 -7.25 5.61
CA LEU A 248 4.85 -6.14 5.02
C LEU A 248 3.86 -5.18 4.35
N TYR A 249 4.02 -3.88 4.63
CA TYR A 249 3.21 -2.82 4.05
C TYR A 249 4.06 -1.94 3.14
N ILE A 250 3.64 -1.83 1.89
CA ILE A 250 4.33 -1.10 0.82
C ILE A 250 3.53 0.14 0.46
N TYR A 251 4.22 1.25 0.29
CA TYR A 251 3.65 2.55 0.02
C TYR A 251 4.21 3.13 -1.27
N TYR A 252 3.46 4.04 -1.89
CA TYR A 252 3.88 4.73 -3.10
C TYR A 252 3.62 6.22 -3.02
N LYS A 253 4.38 6.98 -3.83
CA LYS A 253 4.18 8.40 -4.04
C LYS A 253 4.32 8.72 -5.52
N GLU A 254 3.31 9.37 -6.08
CA GLU A 254 3.39 9.85 -7.45
C GLU A 254 4.18 11.16 -7.50
N ASN A 255 5.24 11.17 -8.28
CA ASN A 255 5.97 12.35 -8.70
C ASN A 255 5.62 12.66 -10.17
N LYS A 256 5.97 13.84 -10.68
CA LYS A 256 5.57 14.29 -12.03
C LYS A 256 5.84 13.26 -13.13
N ASP A 257 6.96 12.54 -13.03
CA ASP A 257 7.45 11.64 -14.08
C ASP A 257 7.70 10.21 -13.60
N ASN A 258 7.47 9.93 -12.31
CA ASN A 258 7.78 8.62 -11.71
C ASN A 258 6.84 8.28 -10.56
N ILE A 259 6.74 6.98 -10.27
CA ILE A 259 6.11 6.46 -9.06
C ILE A 259 7.24 5.94 -8.18
N ASP A 260 7.42 6.58 -7.05
CA ASP A 260 8.33 6.13 -6.00
C ASP A 260 7.63 5.11 -5.11
N VAL A 261 8.28 3.97 -4.85
CA VAL A 261 7.72 2.87 -4.05
C VAL A 261 8.71 2.52 -2.95
N VAL A 262 8.21 2.42 -1.73
CA VAL A 262 9.02 2.12 -0.55
C VAL A 262 8.36 1.02 0.30
N ALA A 263 9.18 0.25 1.00
CA ALA A 263 8.69 -0.48 2.16
C ALA A 263 8.36 0.55 3.24
N GLY A 264 7.11 0.65 3.61
CA GLY A 264 6.66 1.57 4.65
C GLY A 264 7.05 1.07 6.03
N PHE A 265 6.63 -0.12 6.33
CA PHE A 265 6.90 -0.81 7.58
C PHE A 265 6.51 -2.28 7.47
N TRP A 266 6.92 -3.06 8.45
CA TRP A 266 6.36 -4.39 8.67
C TRP A 266 5.96 -4.55 10.14
N GLN A 267 4.96 -5.39 10.37
CA GLN A 267 4.44 -5.71 11.70
C GLN A 267 4.52 -7.22 11.91
N HIS A 268 4.76 -7.63 13.13
CA HIS A 268 4.61 -9.01 13.58
C HIS A 268 3.28 -9.20 14.33
N SER A 269 2.80 -10.42 14.42
CA SER A 269 1.63 -10.78 15.23
C SER A 269 2.01 -10.93 16.71
#